data_e73a40298253d6257f08dc1171ffe601
#
_entry.id   e73a40298253d6257f08dc1171ffe601
#
_cell.length_a   1.000
_cell.length_b   1.000
_cell.length_c   1.000
_cell.angle_alpha   90.00
_cell.angle_beta   90.00
_cell.angle_gamma   90.00
#
_symmetry.space_group_name_H-M   'P 1'
#
loop_
_entity.id
_entity.type
_entity.pdbx_description
1 polymer ?
#
loop_
_entity_poly.entity_id
_entity_poly.type
_entity_poly.pdbx_seq_one_letter_code
_entity_poly.pdbx_strand_id
1 'polypeptide(L)'
;MHLFVIAGETSGDTHAAALLAELKSLRPDLQISGLGGPKLHAMSAEVEDWTHDAAVVGLWDVLRRDGYFRQKFRETLDRIARKKPDAVLFVDYPGFNLRLAKALQSHRPRLKLLY
;
A
#
# COMPACT_ATOMS: atom_id res chain seq x y z
N MET A 1 16.51 5.22 1.82
CA MET A 1 15.64 4.12 1.39
C MET A 1 14.19 4.55 1.41
N HIS A 2 13.45 4.18 0.40
CA HIS A 2 12.03 4.53 0.26
C HIS A 2 11.20 3.26 0.10
N LEU A 3 10.27 3.04 1.03
CA LEU A 3 9.32 1.93 0.97
C LEU A 3 7.93 2.45 0.63
N PHE A 4 7.28 1.77 -0.31
CA PHE A 4 5.87 2.00 -0.61
C PHE A 4 5.06 0.86 0.02
N VAL A 5 4.22 1.18 1.01
CA VAL A 5 3.46 0.18 1.76
C VAL A 5 2.01 0.17 1.30
N ILE A 6 1.40 -1.00 1.24
CA ILE A 6 -0.01 -1.13 0.89
C ILE A 6 -0.68 -2.05 1.90
N ALA A 7 -1.51 -1.47 2.76
CA ALA A 7 -2.35 -2.17 3.72
C ALA A 7 -3.80 -1.73 3.50
N GLY A 8 -4.71 -2.66 3.36
CA GLY A 8 -6.12 -2.37 3.04
C GLY A 8 -7.08 -2.56 4.20
N GLU A 9 -6.60 -3.05 5.34
CA GLU A 9 -7.43 -3.34 6.50
C GLU A 9 -6.79 -2.78 7.77
N THR A 10 -7.63 -2.56 8.80
CA THR A 10 -7.17 -2.02 10.08
C THR A 10 -6.07 -2.88 10.72
N SER A 11 -6.21 -4.20 10.64
CA SER A 11 -5.20 -5.12 11.19
C SER A 11 -3.87 -4.99 10.44
N GLY A 12 -3.92 -4.87 9.13
CA GLY A 12 -2.73 -4.65 8.30
C GLY A 12 -2.05 -3.34 8.61
N ASP A 13 -2.83 -2.28 8.80
CA ASP A 13 -2.30 -0.98 9.21
C ASP A 13 -1.55 -1.07 10.54
N THR A 14 -2.15 -1.76 11.52
CA THR A 14 -1.54 -1.94 12.84
C THR A 14 -0.22 -2.71 12.76
N HIS A 15 -0.21 -3.83 12.04
CA HIS A 15 1.00 -4.65 11.90
C HIS A 15 2.08 -3.93 11.09
N ALA A 16 1.71 -3.28 10.01
CA ALA A 16 2.66 -2.55 9.18
C ALA A 16 3.27 -1.37 9.95
N ALA A 17 2.45 -0.63 10.70
CA ALA A 17 2.96 0.50 11.47
C ALA A 17 3.96 0.04 12.53
N ALA A 18 3.70 -1.08 13.21
CA ALA A 18 4.63 -1.63 14.19
C ALA A 18 5.95 -2.05 13.54
N LEU A 19 5.88 -2.76 12.41
CA LEU A 19 7.06 -3.17 11.66
C LEU A 19 7.88 -1.98 11.20
N LEU A 20 7.22 -0.99 10.60
CA LEU A 20 7.92 0.17 10.04
C LEU A 20 8.48 1.09 11.12
N ALA A 21 7.86 1.13 12.30
CA ALA A 21 8.44 1.86 13.45
C ALA A 21 9.78 1.25 13.85
N GLU A 22 9.86 -0.07 13.90
CA GLU A 22 11.13 -0.77 14.20
C GLU A 22 12.17 -0.54 13.10
N LEU A 23 11.76 -0.63 11.84
CA LEU A 23 12.67 -0.37 10.72
C LEU A 23 13.18 1.06 10.74
N LYS A 24 12.33 2.02 11.07
CA LYS A 24 12.73 3.43 11.12
C LYS A 24 13.70 3.72 12.27
N SER A 25 13.58 2.98 13.37
CA SER A 25 14.56 3.10 14.46
C SER A 25 15.94 2.60 14.04
N LEU A 26 16.00 1.59 13.17
CA LEU A 26 17.24 1.05 12.60
C LEU A 26 17.75 1.89 11.43
N ARG A 27 16.85 2.48 10.66
CA ARG A 27 17.15 3.31 9.49
C ARG A 27 16.38 4.63 9.60
N PRO A 28 16.90 5.63 10.33
CA PRO A 28 16.19 6.92 10.50
C PRO A 28 15.91 7.67 9.20
N ASP A 29 16.66 7.37 8.14
CA ASP A 29 16.48 7.94 6.80
C ASP A 29 15.35 7.29 6.00
N LEU A 30 14.69 6.28 6.56
CA LEU A 30 13.63 5.54 5.86
C LEU A 30 12.47 6.48 5.51
N GLN A 31 12.12 6.52 4.22
CA GLN A 31 10.95 7.24 3.72
C GLN A 31 9.83 6.24 3.48
N ILE A 32 8.63 6.60 3.88
CA ILE A 32 7.44 5.74 3.79
C ILE A 32 6.36 6.49 3.03
N SER A 33 5.81 5.86 2.02
CA SER A 33 4.63 6.34 1.31
C SER A 33 3.71 5.15 1.01
N GLY A 34 2.51 5.40 0.54
CA GLY A 34 1.63 4.33 0.12
C GLY A 34 0.19 4.48 0.57
N LEU A 35 -0.43 3.35 0.84
CA LEU A 35 -1.82 3.24 1.27
C LEU A 35 -1.87 2.51 2.61
N GLY A 36 -2.64 3.02 3.54
CA GLY A 36 -2.78 2.39 4.84
C GLY A 36 -3.93 2.97 5.62
N GLY A 37 -3.84 2.89 6.92
CA GLY A 37 -4.82 3.45 7.82
C GLY A 37 -4.24 4.60 8.66
N PRO A 38 -4.93 4.95 9.75
CA PRO A 38 -4.52 6.10 10.56
C PRO A 38 -3.15 5.94 11.21
N LYS A 39 -2.74 4.72 11.53
CA LYS A 39 -1.44 4.49 12.18
C LYS A 39 -0.28 4.71 11.22
N LEU A 40 -0.37 4.20 10.00
CA LEU A 40 0.64 4.46 8.98
C LEU A 40 0.63 5.93 8.56
N HIS A 41 -0.55 6.52 8.43
CA HIS A 41 -0.65 7.94 8.09
C HIS A 41 -0.01 8.83 9.16
N ALA A 42 -0.13 8.46 10.42
CA ALA A 42 0.51 9.18 11.52
C ALA A 42 2.04 9.13 11.44
N MET A 43 2.60 8.07 10.84
CA MET A 43 4.04 7.94 10.65
C MET A 43 4.54 8.75 9.45
N SER A 44 3.71 8.91 8.42
CA SER A 44 4.08 9.62 7.21
C SER A 44 2.85 10.21 6.54
N ALA A 45 2.85 11.52 6.32
CA ALA A 45 1.76 12.20 5.60
C ALA A 45 1.63 11.73 4.14
N GLU A 46 2.67 11.07 3.60
CA GLU A 46 2.63 10.51 2.25
C GLU A 46 1.93 9.17 2.17
N VAL A 47 1.49 8.62 3.30
CA VAL A 47 0.60 7.46 3.32
C VAL A 47 -0.84 7.96 3.28
N GLU A 48 -1.56 7.56 2.27
CA GLU A 48 -3.00 7.86 2.17
C GLU A 48 -3.77 6.93 3.10
N ASP A 49 -4.62 7.51 3.96
CA ASP A 49 -5.51 6.73 4.82
C ASP A 49 -6.76 6.35 4.01
N TRP A 50 -6.80 5.12 3.54
CA TRP A 50 -7.90 4.61 2.71
C TRP A 50 -8.66 3.44 3.33
N THR A 51 -8.22 2.95 4.49
CA THR A 51 -8.79 1.72 5.06
C THR A 51 -10.29 1.82 5.34
N HIS A 52 -10.78 2.99 5.76
CA HIS A 52 -12.21 3.18 5.96
C HIS A 52 -12.97 3.07 4.64
N ASP A 53 -12.54 3.76 3.62
CA ASP A 53 -13.18 3.73 2.31
C ASP A 53 -13.10 2.34 1.69
N ALA A 54 -11.96 1.68 1.81
CA ALA A 54 -11.78 0.33 1.30
C ALA A 54 -12.73 -0.65 1.97
N ALA A 55 -12.95 -0.53 3.27
CA ALA A 55 -13.87 -1.39 4.01
C ALA A 55 -15.33 -1.14 3.62
N VAL A 56 -15.73 0.13 3.50
CA VAL A 56 -17.10 0.50 3.16
C VAL A 56 -17.43 0.14 1.70
N VAL A 57 -16.57 0.54 0.77
CA VAL A 57 -16.79 0.35 -0.66
C VAL A 57 -16.60 -1.11 -1.07
N GLY A 58 -15.75 -1.85 -0.35
CA GLY A 58 -15.50 -3.26 -0.65
C GLY A 58 -16.76 -4.12 -0.73
N LEU A 59 -17.73 -3.87 0.17
CA LEU A 59 -19.02 -4.55 0.15
C LEU A 59 -19.83 -4.23 -1.10
N TRP A 60 -19.82 -2.95 -1.49
CA TRP A 60 -20.61 -2.48 -2.64
C TRP A 60 -19.94 -2.81 -3.97
N ASP A 61 -18.61 -2.82 -4.01
CA ASP A 61 -17.86 -3.10 -5.22
C ASP A 61 -18.06 -4.54 -5.68
N VAL A 62 -18.21 -5.46 -4.74
CA VAL A 62 -18.53 -6.86 -5.04
C VAL A 62 -19.88 -6.97 -5.77
N LEU A 63 -20.84 -6.10 -5.44
CA LEU A 63 -22.17 -6.11 -6.03
C LEU A 63 -22.24 -5.36 -7.36
N ARG A 64 -21.46 -4.29 -7.51
CA ARG A 64 -21.55 -3.38 -8.66
C ARG A 64 -20.47 -3.55 -9.71
N ARG A 65 -19.42 -4.27 -9.40
CA ARG A 65 -18.23 -4.44 -10.26
C ARG A 65 -17.60 -3.12 -10.68
N ASP A 66 -17.78 -2.08 -9.86
CA ASP A 66 -17.35 -0.74 -10.22
C ASP A 66 -16.15 -0.28 -9.42
N GLY A 67 -15.50 0.34 -10.08
CA GLY A 67 -14.59 1.28 -10.12
C GLY A 67 -13.79 1.77 -8.96
N TYR A 68 -14.13 1.78 -7.68
CA TYR A 68 -13.28 2.33 -6.63
C TYR A 68 -11.93 1.62 -6.57
N PHE A 69 -11.95 0.29 -6.47
CA PHE A 69 -10.70 -0.48 -6.40
C PHE A 69 -9.93 -0.43 -7.71
N ARG A 70 -10.62 -0.39 -8.84
CA ARG A 70 -9.97 -0.25 -10.14
C ARG A 70 -9.27 1.10 -10.27
N GLN A 71 -9.94 2.17 -9.85
CA GLN A 71 -9.37 3.51 -9.86
C GLN A 71 -8.18 3.60 -8.89
N LYS A 72 -8.34 3.06 -7.68
CA LYS A 72 -7.28 3.03 -6.67
C LYS A 72 -6.07 2.23 -7.16
N PHE A 73 -6.33 1.16 -7.88
CA PHE A 73 -5.29 0.33 -8.49
C PHE A 73 -4.44 1.15 -9.48
N ARG A 74 -5.11 1.88 -10.38
CA ARG A 74 -4.40 2.74 -11.36
C ARG A 74 -3.63 3.86 -10.67
N GLU A 75 -4.26 4.52 -9.72
CA GLU A 75 -3.60 5.61 -8.96
C GLU A 75 -2.36 5.10 -8.26
N THR A 76 -2.44 3.90 -7.68
CA THR A 76 -1.32 3.31 -6.97
C THR A 76 -0.18 2.97 -7.90
N LEU A 77 -0.47 2.38 -9.06
CA LEU A 77 0.56 2.13 -10.08
C LEU A 77 1.23 3.42 -10.52
N ASP A 78 0.45 4.48 -10.74
CA ASP A 78 1.00 5.79 -11.13
C ASP A 78 1.87 6.39 -10.04
N ARG A 79 1.45 6.28 -8.78
CA ARG A 79 2.24 6.78 -7.64
C ARG A 79 3.56 6.04 -7.52
N ILE A 80 3.55 4.73 -7.65
CA ILE A 80 4.77 3.92 -7.61
C ILE A 80 5.70 4.31 -8.77
N ALA A 81 5.14 4.52 -9.95
CA ALA A 81 5.92 4.94 -11.11
C ALA A 81 6.60 6.29 -10.91
N ARG A 82 5.90 7.24 -10.27
CA ARG A 82 6.44 8.58 -10.04
C ARG A 82 7.42 8.62 -8.87
N LYS A 83 7.10 7.92 -7.79
CA LYS A 83 7.92 7.96 -6.57
C LYS A 83 9.17 7.09 -6.65
N LYS A 84 9.15 6.07 -7.49
CA LYS A 84 10.28 5.16 -7.70
C LYS A 84 10.83 4.62 -6.39
N PRO A 85 10.00 3.96 -5.56
CA PRO A 85 10.48 3.41 -4.31
C PRO A 85 11.50 2.31 -4.52
N ASP A 86 12.29 2.02 -3.51
CA ASP A 86 13.25 0.92 -3.54
C ASP A 86 12.54 -0.43 -3.44
N ALA A 87 11.43 -0.47 -2.70
CA ALA A 87 10.65 -1.70 -2.55
C ALA A 87 9.19 -1.36 -2.27
N VAL A 88 8.31 -2.32 -2.57
CA VAL A 88 6.89 -2.26 -2.22
C VAL A 88 6.61 -3.35 -1.19
N LEU A 89 6.01 -2.96 -0.09
CA LEU A 89 5.61 -3.87 0.98
C LEU A 89 4.09 -4.06 0.95
N PHE A 90 3.67 -5.28 0.67
CA PHE A 90 2.26 -5.66 0.69
C PHE A 90 1.91 -6.28 2.04
N VAL A 91 0.85 -5.79 2.67
CA VAL A 91 0.40 -6.29 3.96
C VAL A 91 -1.03 -6.80 3.82
N ASP A 92 -1.19 -8.11 3.82
CA ASP A 92 -2.49 -8.79 3.65
C ASP A 92 -3.24 -8.30 2.41
N TYR A 93 -4.56 -8.25 2.47
CA TYR A 93 -5.44 -7.74 1.41
C TYR A 93 -5.16 -8.38 0.05
N PRO A 94 -5.23 -9.73 -0.03
CA PRO A 94 -4.66 -10.46 -1.16
C PRO A 94 -5.33 -10.15 -2.51
N GLY A 95 -6.63 -9.88 -2.54
CA GLY A 95 -7.32 -9.59 -3.79
C GLY A 95 -6.71 -8.42 -4.55
N PHE A 96 -6.48 -7.33 -3.85
CA PHE A 96 -5.87 -6.13 -4.41
C PHE A 96 -4.36 -6.30 -4.58
N ASN A 97 -3.69 -6.74 -3.52
CA ASN A 97 -2.23 -6.77 -3.47
C ASN A 97 -1.61 -7.78 -4.44
N LEU A 98 -2.20 -8.95 -4.61
CA LEU A 98 -1.67 -9.93 -5.56
C LEU A 98 -1.78 -9.46 -7.01
N ARG A 99 -2.88 -8.79 -7.35
CA ARG A 99 -3.05 -8.22 -8.68
C ARG A 99 -2.05 -7.09 -8.93
N LEU A 100 -1.84 -6.25 -7.92
CA LEU A 100 -0.88 -5.15 -8.01
C LEU A 100 0.55 -5.68 -8.14
N ALA A 101 0.90 -6.69 -7.33
CA ALA A 101 2.20 -7.32 -7.39
C ALA A 101 2.47 -7.91 -8.78
N LYS A 102 1.47 -8.56 -9.37
CA LYS A 102 1.58 -9.14 -10.71
C LYS A 102 1.83 -8.07 -11.77
N ALA A 103 1.08 -6.96 -11.69
CA ALA A 103 1.25 -5.85 -12.63
C ALA A 103 2.63 -5.22 -12.49
N LEU A 104 3.12 -5.02 -11.27
CA LEU A 104 4.44 -4.46 -11.02
C LEU A 104 5.54 -5.38 -11.52
N GLN A 105 5.38 -6.68 -11.32
CA GLN A 105 6.34 -7.67 -11.78
C GLN A 105 6.50 -7.64 -13.30
N SER A 106 5.39 -7.45 -14.02
CA SER A 106 5.43 -7.34 -15.49
C SER A 106 6.06 -6.07 -15.98
N HIS A 107 5.75 -4.93 -15.36
CA HIS A 107 6.17 -3.61 -15.83
C HIS A 107 7.48 -3.13 -15.22
N ARG A 108 7.84 -3.63 -14.05
CA ARG A 108 9.02 -3.21 -13.30
C ARG A 108 9.72 -4.41 -12.66
N PRO A 109 10.34 -5.28 -13.46
CA PRO A 109 10.88 -6.55 -12.94
C PRO A 109 12.02 -6.39 -11.94
N ARG A 110 12.64 -5.21 -11.87
CA ARG A 110 13.73 -4.95 -10.91
C ARG A 110 13.26 -4.40 -9.57
N LEU A 111 11.99 -4.02 -9.47
CA LEU A 111 11.42 -3.51 -8.23
C LEU A 111 11.28 -4.66 -7.24
N LYS A 112 11.76 -4.46 -6.02
CA LYS A 112 11.63 -5.47 -4.96
C LYS A 112 10.22 -5.47 -4.41
N LEU A 113 9.62 -6.64 -4.36
CA LEU A 113 8.27 -6.82 -3.83
C LEU A 113 8.37 -7.71 -2.58
N LEU A 114 7.86 -7.19 -1.46
CA LEU A 114 7.83 -7.88 -0.17
C LEU A 114 6.38 -8.14 0.22
N TYR A 115 6.11 -9.34 0.66
CA TYR A 115 4.74 -9.72 1.02
C TYR A 115 4.68 -10.30 2.42
#